data_88fef3444373524874519e1ba0d13882
#
_entry.id   88fef3444373524874519e1ba0d13882
#
_cell.length_a   1.000
_cell.length_b   1.000
_cell.length_c   1.000
_cell.angle_alpha   90.00
_cell.angle_beta   90.00
_cell.angle_gamma   90.00
#
_symmetry.space_group_name_H-M   'P 1'
#
loop_
_entity.id
_entity.type
_entity.pdbx_description
1 polymer ?
#
loop_
_entity_poly.entity_id
_entity_poly.type
_entity_poly.pdbx_seq_one_letter_code
_entity_poly.pdbx_strand_id
1 'polypeptide(L)'
;MGCDMKNETNNPYGYKVCYKEDGAKEYIRHFMTYTYRQAVSAKAGYIRFPPRAREDGHILNKPKWVIIPIKHSEVRDGIWHEDPF
;
A
#
# COMPACT_ATOMS: atom_id res chain seq x y z
N MET A 1 -15.59 22.60 -15.70
CA MET A 1 -16.29 21.60 -14.92
C MET A 1 -15.60 21.35 -13.61
N GLY A 2 -16.22 21.79 -12.54
CA GLY A 2 -15.68 21.60 -11.20
C GLY A 2 -15.56 20.15 -10.78
N CYS A 3 -16.39 19.29 -11.37
CA CYS A 3 -16.37 17.87 -11.04
C CYS A 3 -15.04 17.20 -11.36
N ASP A 4 -14.45 17.57 -12.48
CA ASP A 4 -13.21 16.94 -12.94
C ASP A 4 -12.07 17.28 -11.99
N MET A 5 -12.02 18.52 -11.54
CA MET A 5 -10.99 18.94 -10.61
C MET A 5 -11.16 18.28 -9.25
N LYS A 6 -12.41 18.11 -8.80
CA LYS A 6 -12.68 17.39 -7.58
C LYS A 6 -12.20 15.94 -7.65
N ASN A 7 -12.48 15.29 -8.78
CA ASN A 7 -12.07 13.92 -8.98
C ASN A 7 -10.56 13.76 -8.93
N GLU A 8 -9.84 14.71 -9.53
CA GLU A 8 -8.39 14.69 -9.51
C GLU A 8 -7.85 14.83 -8.09
N THR A 9 -8.41 15.75 -7.31
CA THR A 9 -7.95 15.97 -5.94
C THR A 9 -8.32 14.82 -5.01
N ASN A 10 -9.39 14.09 -5.30
CA ASN A 10 -9.84 12.97 -4.48
C ASN A 10 -9.19 11.65 -4.86
N ASN A 11 -8.61 11.57 -6.05
CA ASN A 11 -7.94 10.36 -6.47
C ASN A 11 -6.63 10.21 -5.70
N PRO A 12 -6.35 9.04 -5.17
CA PRO A 12 -5.08 8.84 -4.48
C PRO A 12 -3.92 8.87 -5.49
N TYR A 13 -2.75 9.23 -5.00
CA TYR A 13 -1.53 9.24 -5.80
C TYR A 13 -1.17 7.82 -6.27
N GLY A 14 -1.40 6.84 -5.42
CA GLY A 14 -1.12 5.45 -5.70
C GLY A 14 -1.66 4.59 -4.58
N TYR A 15 -1.17 3.37 -4.46
CA TYR A 15 -1.67 2.42 -3.48
C TYR A 15 -0.52 1.65 -2.86
N LYS A 16 -0.59 1.46 -1.53
CA LYS A 16 0.35 0.63 -0.78
C LYS A 16 -0.28 -0.75 -0.57
N VAL A 17 0.45 -1.79 -0.85
CA VAL A 17 0.05 -3.14 -0.47
C VAL A 17 0.79 -3.46 0.83
N CYS A 18 0.03 -3.59 1.89
CA CYS A 18 0.56 -3.72 3.25
C CYS A 18 0.14 -5.04 3.88
N TYR A 19 0.90 -5.47 4.85
CA TYR A 19 0.56 -6.67 5.62
C TYR A 19 0.67 -6.41 7.11
N LYS A 20 -0.04 -7.21 7.87
CA LYS A 20 0.06 -7.23 9.32
C LYS A 20 0.06 -8.67 9.77
N GLU A 21 1.09 -9.06 10.49
CA GLU A 21 1.18 -10.41 11.03
C GLU A 21 0.26 -10.59 12.23
N ASP A 22 -0.05 -11.83 12.54
CA ASP A 22 -0.88 -12.15 13.70
C ASP A 22 -0.22 -11.59 14.97
N GLY A 23 -0.99 -10.84 15.76
CA GLY A 23 -0.49 -10.20 16.96
C GLY A 23 0.19 -8.86 16.75
N ALA A 24 0.45 -8.45 15.52
CA ALA A 24 1.05 -7.15 15.24
C ALA A 24 0.00 -6.05 15.36
N LYS A 25 0.46 -4.84 15.71
CA LYS A 25 -0.44 -3.69 15.87
C LYS A 25 -0.54 -2.82 14.65
N GLU A 26 0.47 -2.85 13.79
CA GLU A 26 0.56 -1.94 12.65
C GLU A 26 0.77 -2.71 11.35
N TYR A 27 0.29 -2.10 10.26
CA TYR A 27 0.54 -2.61 8.92
C TYR A 27 1.90 -2.16 8.44
N ILE A 28 2.59 -3.03 7.71
CA ILE A 28 3.89 -2.75 7.13
C ILE A 28 3.74 -2.73 5.62
N ARG A 29 4.22 -1.66 4.99
CA ARG A 29 4.20 -1.56 3.53
C ARG A 29 5.17 -2.57 2.93
N HIS A 30 4.68 -3.36 2.00
CA HIS A 30 5.51 -4.29 1.25
C HIS A 30 5.77 -3.79 -0.17
N PHE A 31 4.78 -3.19 -0.81
CA PHE A 31 4.87 -2.81 -2.20
C PHE A 31 3.99 -1.58 -2.47
N MET A 32 4.31 -0.88 -3.53
CA MET A 32 3.57 0.32 -3.94
C MET A 32 3.22 0.22 -5.42
N THR A 33 2.02 0.63 -5.77
CA THR A 33 1.56 0.66 -7.15
C THR A 33 0.94 2.01 -7.46
N TYR A 34 0.81 2.32 -8.75
CA TYR A 34 0.15 3.57 -9.16
C TYR A 34 -1.35 3.39 -9.39
N THR A 35 -1.81 2.19 -9.71
CA THR A 35 -3.22 1.94 -9.96
C THR A 35 -3.77 0.92 -8.98
N TYR A 36 -5.07 1.02 -8.73
CA TYR A 36 -5.75 0.06 -7.86
C TYR A 36 -5.69 -1.36 -8.42
N ARG A 37 -5.82 -1.48 -9.74
CA ARG A 37 -5.75 -2.79 -10.41
C ARG A 37 -4.41 -3.46 -10.15
N GLN A 38 -3.32 -2.71 -10.24
CA GLN A 38 -1.99 -3.24 -9.94
C GLN A 38 -1.88 -3.69 -8.48
N ALA A 39 -2.47 -2.92 -7.57
CA ALA A 39 -2.46 -3.27 -6.15
C ALA A 39 -3.25 -4.55 -5.88
N VAL A 40 -4.40 -4.71 -6.49
CA VAL A 40 -5.23 -5.92 -6.35
C VAL A 40 -4.46 -7.14 -6.87
N SER A 41 -3.81 -6.99 -8.01
CA SER A 41 -3.02 -8.06 -8.61
C SER A 41 -1.86 -8.47 -7.70
N ALA A 42 -1.14 -7.49 -7.18
CA ALA A 42 -0.02 -7.74 -6.28
C ALA A 42 -0.48 -8.42 -5.00
N LYS A 43 -1.56 -7.92 -4.41
CA LYS A 43 -2.12 -8.49 -3.19
C LYS A 43 -2.52 -9.95 -3.39
N ALA A 44 -3.19 -10.25 -4.50
CA ALA A 44 -3.59 -11.62 -4.82
C ALA A 44 -2.38 -12.54 -4.91
N GLY A 45 -1.31 -12.06 -5.54
CA GLY A 45 -0.07 -12.81 -5.64
C GLY A 45 0.55 -13.09 -4.27
N TYR A 46 0.55 -12.10 -3.39
CA TYR A 46 1.12 -12.26 -2.05
C TYR A 46 0.29 -13.18 -1.15
N ILE A 47 -1.02 -13.22 -1.36
CA ILE A 47 -1.88 -14.15 -0.64
C ILE A 47 -1.59 -15.58 -1.09
N ARG A 48 -1.37 -15.76 -2.38
CA ARG A 48 -1.11 -17.07 -2.96
C ARG A 48 0.30 -17.57 -2.66
N PHE A 49 1.29 -16.66 -2.77
CA PHE A 49 2.70 -16.96 -2.55
C PHE A 49 3.27 -15.91 -1.61
N PRO A 50 3.07 -16.08 -0.29
CA PRO A 50 3.49 -15.05 0.68
C PRO A 50 4.99 -14.79 0.60
N PRO A 51 5.40 -13.52 0.46
CA PRO A 51 6.81 -13.17 0.51
C PRO A 51 7.32 -13.20 1.95
N ARG A 52 8.61 -13.08 2.12
CA ARG A 52 9.20 -12.93 3.44
C ARG A 52 9.12 -11.48 3.90
N ALA A 53 9.24 -11.29 5.22
CA ALA A 53 9.25 -9.96 5.80
C ALA A 53 10.39 -9.12 5.22
N ARG A 54 10.14 -7.85 5.01
CA ARG A 54 11.14 -6.96 4.41
C ARG A 54 12.25 -6.60 5.38
N GLU A 55 11.98 -6.63 6.67
CA GLU A 55 12.95 -6.20 7.68
C GLU A 55 14.08 -7.19 7.86
N ASP A 56 13.75 -8.46 8.06
CA ASP A 56 14.73 -9.47 8.41
C ASP A 56 14.56 -10.78 7.63
N GLY A 57 13.61 -10.82 6.71
CA GLY A 57 13.39 -11.99 5.87
C GLY A 57 12.72 -13.16 6.57
N HIS A 58 12.15 -12.96 7.74
CA HIS A 58 11.46 -14.05 8.43
C HIS A 58 10.17 -14.43 7.71
N ILE A 59 9.69 -15.65 7.94
CA ILE A 59 8.43 -16.11 7.36
C ILE A 59 7.29 -15.40 8.08
N LEU A 60 6.39 -14.79 7.31
CA LEU A 60 5.27 -14.05 7.86
C LEU A 60 4.31 -14.98 8.59
N ASN A 61 3.89 -14.59 9.79
CA ASN A 61 2.97 -15.36 10.60
C ASN A 61 1.54 -14.93 10.35
N LYS A 62 0.80 -15.74 9.59
CA LYS A 62 -0.61 -15.51 9.26
C LYS A 62 -0.86 -14.06 8.81
N PRO A 63 -0.16 -13.57 7.80
CA PRO A 63 -0.27 -12.18 7.39
C PRO A 63 -1.64 -11.84 6.86
N LYS A 64 -2.13 -10.66 7.21
CA LYS A 64 -3.34 -10.10 6.66
C LYS A 64 -2.94 -9.00 5.69
N TRP A 65 -3.35 -9.11 4.45
CA TRP A 65 -2.98 -8.16 3.39
C TRP A 65 -4.09 -7.16 3.15
N VAL A 66 -3.71 -5.89 3.01
CA VAL A 66 -4.65 -4.81 2.73
C VAL A 66 -4.04 -3.87 1.70
N ILE A 67 -4.90 -3.10 1.04
CA ILE A 67 -4.51 -2.05 0.11
C ILE A 67 -4.87 -0.72 0.76
N ILE A 68 -3.88 0.16 0.90
CA ILE A 68 -4.07 1.47 1.52
C ILE A 68 -3.73 2.53 0.48
N PRO A 69 -4.64 3.46 0.19
CA PRO A 69 -4.35 4.53 -0.76
C PRO A 69 -3.28 5.48 -0.23
N ILE A 70 -2.42 5.94 -1.14
CA ILE A 70 -1.39 6.92 -0.83
C ILE A 70 -1.97 8.29 -1.09
N LYS A 71 -1.99 9.15 -0.08
CA LYS A 71 -2.52 10.50 -0.20
C LYS A 71 -1.53 11.37 -0.96
N HIS A 72 -2.06 12.34 -1.71
CA HIS A 72 -1.19 13.31 -2.38
C HIS A 72 -0.36 14.11 -1.39
N SER A 73 -0.84 14.29 -0.16
CA SER A 73 -0.08 14.96 0.87
C SER A 73 1.19 14.23 1.27
N GLU A 74 1.29 12.93 0.97
CA GLU A 74 2.49 12.15 1.22
C GLU A 74 3.55 12.32 0.13
N VAL A 75 3.21 13.04 -0.95
CA VAL A 75 4.11 13.22 -2.10
C VAL A 75 4.60 14.65 -2.13
N ARG A 76 5.91 14.83 -2.10
CA ARG A 76 6.56 16.15 -2.20
C ARG A 76 7.57 16.14 -3.33
N ASP A 77 7.52 17.17 -4.17
CA ASP A 77 8.47 17.30 -5.29
C ASP A 77 8.50 16.08 -6.19
N GLY A 78 7.35 15.41 -6.36
CA GLY A 78 7.26 14.19 -7.16
C GLY A 78 7.81 12.95 -6.49
N ILE A 79 8.27 13.06 -5.25
CA ILE A 79 8.83 11.94 -4.49
C ILE A 79 7.87 11.56 -3.36
N TRP A 80 7.56 10.28 -3.29
CA TRP A 80 6.70 9.77 -2.23
C TRP A 80 7.47 9.64 -0.92
N HIS A 81 6.91 10.26 0.11
CA HIS A 81 7.42 10.16 1.47
C HIS A 81 6.32 9.54 2.33
N GLU A 82 6.58 8.39 2.92
CA GLU A 82 5.59 7.72 3.74
C GLU A 82 5.45 8.44 5.07
N ASP A 83 4.21 8.84 5.39
CA ASP A 83 3.94 9.45 6.67
C ASP A 83 4.01 8.40 7.77
N PRO A 84 4.50 8.74 8.97
CA PRO A 84 4.45 7.82 10.10
C PRO A 84 2.99 7.53 10.47
N PHE A 85 2.75 6.30 10.81
CA PHE A 85 1.43 5.85 11.21
C PHE A 85 1.07 6.31 12.61
#